data_aac6d6452ef93e5654061c3361a727f9
#
_entry.id   aac6d6452ef93e5654061c3361a727f9
#
_cell.length_a   1.000
_cell.length_b   1.000
_cell.length_c   1.000
_cell.angle_alpha   90.00
_cell.angle_beta   90.00
_cell.angle_gamma   90.00
#
_symmetry.space_group_name_H-M   'P 1'
#
loop_
_entity.id
_entity.type
_entity.pdbx_description
1 polymer ?
#
loop_
_entity_poly.entity_id
_entity_poly.type
_entity_poly.pdbx_seq_one_letter_code
_entity_poly.pdbx_strand_id
1 'polypeptide(L)'
;FETRLGSQDIPMILNTTPSVYATQQGGGAGDARINIRGFNQRNVAVMINGVPQNDMENGWVYWSNWDGVADVAQSIQVQRGLSAVNLATPSIGGTMNIITDPTQYEKGGRYKQEFGAGGFLKTTLTGHTGLIGDKLALSGTIVRKTGDGIIDKTWTDAWAYYFGASYAISDDQRFELYAVG
;
A
#
# COMPACT_ATOMS: atom_id res chain seq x y z
N PHE A 1 -6.33 -2.31 -10.74
CA PHE A 1 -5.90 -1.56 -9.55
C PHE A 1 -4.75 -0.61 -9.91
N GLU A 2 -3.60 -1.10 -10.28
CA GLU A 2 -2.39 -0.35 -10.60
C GLU A 2 -2.58 0.72 -11.68
N THR A 3 -3.35 0.42 -12.73
CA THR A 3 -3.63 1.35 -13.84
C THR A 3 -4.41 2.60 -13.41
N ARG A 4 -5.18 2.51 -12.33
CA ARG A 4 -5.95 3.64 -11.80
C ARG A 4 -5.15 4.48 -10.80
N LEU A 5 -4.18 3.86 -10.13
CA LEU A 5 -3.36 4.56 -9.15
C LEU A 5 -2.34 5.46 -9.83
N GLY A 6 -1.74 4.99 -10.94
CA GLY A 6 -0.65 5.71 -11.59
C GLY A 6 0.47 6.03 -10.59
N SER A 7 0.89 7.28 -10.56
CA SER A 7 1.90 7.80 -9.63
C SER A 7 1.33 8.29 -8.29
N GLN A 8 0.03 8.11 -8.06
CA GLN A 8 -0.65 8.63 -6.86
C GLN A 8 -0.48 7.69 -5.66
N ASP A 9 -0.62 8.24 -4.46
CA ASP A 9 -0.62 7.47 -3.22
C ASP A 9 -1.82 6.53 -3.12
N ILE A 10 -1.67 5.42 -2.40
CA ILE A 10 -2.69 4.36 -2.27
C ILE A 10 -4.10 4.88 -1.95
N PRO A 11 -4.30 5.83 -1.02
CA PRO A 11 -5.64 6.30 -0.69
C PRO A 11 -6.40 6.92 -1.86
N MET A 12 -5.71 7.48 -2.84
CA MET A 12 -6.35 8.18 -3.95
C MET A 12 -7.26 7.30 -4.79
N ILE A 13 -6.97 6.00 -4.89
CA ILE A 13 -7.82 5.05 -5.62
C ILE A 13 -9.19 4.90 -4.96
N LEU A 14 -9.27 5.15 -3.66
CA LEU A 14 -10.49 4.97 -2.88
C LEU A 14 -11.51 6.11 -3.06
N ASN A 15 -11.16 7.19 -3.75
CA ASN A 15 -12.11 8.26 -4.10
C ASN A 15 -13.29 7.78 -4.95
N THR A 16 -13.17 6.59 -5.55
CA THR A 16 -14.30 5.93 -6.24
C THR A 16 -15.21 5.16 -5.29
N THR A 17 -14.82 5.02 -4.02
CA THR A 17 -15.60 4.30 -3.00
C THR A 17 -16.54 5.27 -2.29
N PRO A 18 -17.87 5.00 -2.24
CA PRO A 18 -18.80 5.87 -1.55
C PRO A 18 -18.42 6.13 -0.09
N SER A 19 -18.55 7.37 0.35
CA SER A 19 -18.22 7.84 1.72
C SER A 19 -16.73 7.77 2.09
N VAL A 20 -15.86 7.60 1.10
CA VAL A 20 -14.41 7.72 1.25
C VAL A 20 -13.96 8.95 0.48
N TYR A 21 -13.14 9.77 1.12
CA TYR A 21 -12.54 10.95 0.53
C TYR A 21 -11.05 10.96 0.80
N ALA A 22 -10.26 10.94 -0.23
CA ALA A 22 -8.80 11.01 -0.14
C ALA A 22 -8.29 12.26 -0.85
N THR A 23 -7.31 12.91 -0.25
CA THR A 23 -6.64 14.10 -0.79
C THR A 23 -5.14 13.88 -0.81
N GLN A 24 -4.53 14.27 -1.91
CA GLN A 24 -3.08 14.30 -2.04
C GLN A 24 -2.51 15.51 -1.32
N GLN A 25 -1.34 15.34 -0.70
CA GLN A 25 -0.61 16.40 0.00
C GLN A 25 0.81 16.51 -0.54
N GLY A 26 1.59 17.48 -0.07
CA GLY A 26 3.01 17.56 -0.39
C GLY A 26 3.36 17.85 -1.86
N GLY A 27 2.50 18.61 -2.57
CA GLY A 27 2.83 19.02 -3.94
C GLY A 27 2.81 17.92 -5.00
N GLY A 28 2.15 16.78 -4.70
CA GLY A 28 1.93 15.69 -5.66
C GLY A 28 2.76 14.44 -5.44
N ALA A 29 3.78 14.50 -4.59
CA ALA A 29 4.52 13.34 -4.13
C ALA A 29 4.63 13.43 -2.61
N GLY A 30 3.82 12.70 -1.89
CA GLY A 30 3.82 12.79 -0.43
C GLY A 30 2.61 12.12 0.18
N ASP A 31 2.38 12.42 1.44
CA ASP A 31 1.38 11.75 2.23
C ASP A 31 -0.04 12.19 1.86
N ALA A 32 -0.77 11.31 1.21
CA ALA A 32 -2.20 11.47 1.04
C ALA A 32 -2.92 11.38 2.40
N ARG A 33 -4.09 11.99 2.47
CA ARG A 33 -4.99 11.85 3.62
C ARG A 33 -6.25 11.13 3.21
N ILE A 34 -6.75 10.28 4.09
CA ILE A 34 -8.01 9.57 3.90
C ILE A 34 -9.00 9.95 4.99
N ASN A 35 -10.24 10.17 4.58
CA ASN A 35 -11.39 10.34 5.46
C ASN A 35 -12.44 9.31 5.08
N ILE A 36 -12.99 8.61 6.07
CA ILE A 36 -14.08 7.66 5.87
C ILE A 36 -15.27 8.13 6.72
N ARG A 37 -16.40 8.41 6.06
CA ARG A 37 -17.61 8.94 6.72
C ARG A 37 -17.35 10.22 7.53
N GLY A 38 -16.43 11.09 7.09
CA GLY A 38 -16.04 12.30 7.79
C GLY A 38 -15.02 12.11 8.92
N PHE A 39 -14.71 10.87 9.28
CA PHE A 39 -13.62 10.59 10.22
C PHE A 39 -12.28 10.64 9.53
N ASN A 40 -11.32 11.37 10.10
CA ASN A 40 -9.96 11.41 9.58
C ASN A 40 -9.21 10.09 9.80
N GLN A 41 -8.07 9.91 9.14
CA GLN A 41 -7.33 8.65 9.16
C GLN A 41 -6.87 8.18 10.56
N ARG A 42 -6.77 9.06 11.57
CA ARG A 42 -6.46 8.67 12.96
C ARG A 42 -7.56 7.79 13.58
N ASN A 43 -8.77 7.88 13.06
CA ASN A 43 -9.93 7.13 13.51
C ASN A 43 -10.28 5.97 12.55
N VAL A 44 -9.39 5.68 11.62
CA VAL A 44 -9.50 4.59 10.64
C VAL A 44 -8.33 3.65 10.85
N ALA A 45 -8.60 2.39 11.16
CA ALA A 45 -7.55 1.39 11.25
C ALA A 45 -7.07 1.03 9.83
N VAL A 46 -5.82 1.33 9.53
CA VAL A 46 -5.16 0.98 8.28
C VAL A 46 -4.27 -0.23 8.53
N MET A 47 -4.46 -1.28 7.74
CA MET A 47 -3.74 -2.54 7.91
C MET A 47 -3.11 -2.99 6.60
N ILE A 48 -2.00 -3.70 6.71
CA ILE A 48 -1.40 -4.48 5.63
C ILE A 48 -1.42 -5.93 6.08
N ASN A 49 -2.10 -6.79 5.35
CA ASN A 49 -2.30 -8.20 5.69
C ASN A 49 -2.82 -8.40 7.13
N GLY A 50 -3.72 -7.53 7.59
CA GLY A 50 -4.29 -7.57 8.94
C GLY A 50 -3.41 -6.96 10.04
N VAL A 51 -2.18 -6.54 9.74
CA VAL A 51 -1.28 -5.89 10.71
C VAL A 51 -1.50 -4.38 10.67
N PRO A 52 -1.88 -3.73 11.79
CA PRO A 52 -2.07 -2.29 11.85
C PRO A 52 -0.81 -1.50 11.52
N GLN A 53 -0.97 -0.44 10.74
CA GLN A 53 0.11 0.44 10.27
C GLN A 53 -0.02 1.87 10.80
N ASN A 54 -1.07 2.14 11.56
CA ASN A 54 -1.22 3.44 12.22
C ASN A 54 -0.09 3.67 13.22
N ASP A 55 0.54 4.83 13.14
CA ASP A 55 1.55 5.25 14.09
C ASP A 55 1.01 5.22 15.53
N MET A 56 1.76 4.64 16.45
CA MET A 56 1.31 4.40 17.81
C MET A 56 1.22 5.68 18.65
N GLU A 57 1.94 6.72 18.27
CA GLU A 57 1.97 7.99 18.98
C GLU A 57 0.80 8.90 18.56
N ASN A 58 0.58 9.04 17.26
CA ASN A 58 -0.34 10.02 16.72
C ASN A 58 -1.49 9.46 15.87
N GLY A 59 -1.48 8.14 15.58
CA GLY A 59 -2.50 7.45 14.79
C GLY A 59 -2.45 7.72 13.28
N TRP A 60 -1.45 8.46 12.78
CA TRP A 60 -1.30 8.74 11.38
C TRP A 60 -0.73 7.55 10.60
N VAL A 61 -0.95 7.55 9.29
CA VAL A 61 -0.28 6.67 8.34
C VAL A 61 0.48 7.55 7.34
N TYR A 62 1.79 7.35 7.26
CA TYR A 62 2.67 8.06 6.34
C TYR A 62 2.78 7.24 5.04
N TRP A 63 1.93 7.57 4.07
CA TRP A 63 1.77 6.78 2.85
C TRP A 63 3.01 6.74 1.97
N SER A 64 3.88 7.74 2.08
CA SER A 64 5.18 7.75 1.42
C SER A 64 6.08 6.56 1.77
N ASN A 65 5.91 6.00 2.96
CA ASN A 65 6.65 4.81 3.39
C ASN A 65 6.14 3.51 2.73
N TRP A 66 4.99 3.54 2.05
CA TRP A 66 4.31 2.36 1.54
C TRP A 66 4.23 2.33 0.01
N ASP A 67 5.06 3.09 -0.67
CA ASP A 67 5.07 3.18 -2.15
C ASP A 67 5.22 1.80 -2.83
N GLY A 68 6.04 0.91 -2.28
CA GLY A 68 6.21 -0.45 -2.81
C GLY A 68 5.01 -1.37 -2.63
N VAL A 69 4.17 -1.09 -1.63
CA VAL A 69 2.98 -1.91 -1.33
C VAL A 69 1.88 -1.70 -2.36
N ALA A 70 1.78 -0.50 -2.93
CA ALA A 70 0.80 -0.20 -3.97
C ALA A 70 0.94 -1.08 -5.20
N ASP A 71 2.18 -1.38 -5.58
CA ASP A 71 2.51 -2.13 -6.79
C ASP A 71 2.36 -3.66 -6.62
N VAL A 72 2.22 -4.14 -5.35
CA VAL A 72 1.97 -5.55 -5.03
C VAL A 72 0.62 -5.78 -4.37
N ALA A 73 -0.19 -4.75 -4.17
CA ALA A 73 -1.51 -4.90 -3.59
C ALA A 73 -2.46 -5.62 -4.55
N GLN A 74 -3.06 -6.71 -4.12
CA GLN A 74 -4.09 -7.43 -4.88
C GLN A 74 -5.46 -6.81 -4.70
N SER A 75 -5.77 -6.46 -3.46
CA SER A 75 -7.06 -5.86 -3.12
C SER A 75 -6.91 -4.91 -1.94
N ILE A 76 -7.80 -3.93 -1.89
CA ILE A 76 -7.99 -3.06 -0.74
C ILE A 76 -9.43 -3.27 -0.27
N GLN A 77 -9.55 -3.78 0.94
CA GLN A 77 -10.83 -3.96 1.62
C GLN A 77 -11.12 -2.75 2.49
N VAL A 78 -12.25 -2.12 2.29
CA VAL A 78 -12.69 -0.98 3.10
C VAL A 78 -13.99 -1.34 3.78
N GLN A 79 -13.95 -1.40 5.11
CA GLN A 79 -15.16 -1.51 5.95
C GLN A 79 -15.47 -0.13 6.53
N ARG A 80 -16.70 0.32 6.31
CA ARG A 80 -17.17 1.63 6.76
C ARG A 80 -17.94 1.51 8.06
N GLY A 81 -17.57 2.31 9.07
CA GLY A 81 -18.20 2.30 10.39
C GLY A 81 -17.46 1.39 11.37
N LEU A 82 -18.05 1.20 12.55
CA LEU A 82 -17.46 0.38 13.60
C LEU A 82 -17.12 -1.01 13.10
N SER A 83 -15.87 -1.40 13.28
CA SER A 83 -15.46 -2.78 13.02
C SER A 83 -15.95 -3.69 14.14
N ALA A 84 -16.47 -4.87 13.79
CA ALA A 84 -16.79 -5.91 14.75
C ALA A 84 -15.55 -6.60 15.35
N VAL A 85 -14.36 -6.25 14.85
CA VAL A 85 -13.08 -6.83 15.26
C VAL A 85 -12.47 -5.99 16.37
N ASN A 86 -12.00 -6.63 17.43
CA ASN A 86 -11.24 -6.01 18.52
C ASN A 86 -9.85 -5.61 17.98
N LEU A 87 -9.75 -4.42 17.40
CA LEU A 87 -8.49 -3.87 16.91
C LEU A 87 -7.84 -3.03 18.01
N ALA A 88 -6.52 -3.13 18.12
CA ALA A 88 -5.73 -2.30 19.02
C ALA A 88 -5.69 -0.82 18.61
N THR A 89 -6.08 -0.50 17.36
CA THR A 89 -6.11 0.86 16.83
C THR A 89 -7.53 1.40 16.74
N PRO A 90 -7.75 2.72 16.94
CA PRO A 90 -9.05 3.34 16.78
C PRO A 90 -9.64 3.10 15.39
N SER A 91 -10.86 2.56 15.31
CA SER A 91 -11.52 2.19 14.06
C SER A 91 -12.97 2.69 13.96
N ILE A 92 -13.27 3.81 14.62
CA ILE A 92 -14.63 4.37 14.68
C ILE A 92 -15.12 4.76 13.26
N GLY A 93 -14.24 5.30 12.44
CA GLY A 93 -14.54 5.67 11.05
C GLY A 93 -14.65 4.47 10.12
N GLY A 94 -13.94 3.40 10.43
CA GLY A 94 -13.87 2.19 9.63
C GLY A 94 -12.49 1.55 9.64
N THR A 95 -12.33 0.54 8.79
CA THR A 95 -11.04 -0.14 8.57
C THR A 95 -10.70 -0.18 7.09
N MET A 96 -9.42 -0.10 6.80
CA MET A 96 -8.84 -0.31 5.48
C MET A 96 -7.79 -1.40 5.60
N ASN A 97 -7.91 -2.48 4.83
CA ASN A 97 -6.93 -3.55 4.81
C ASN A 97 -6.39 -3.74 3.39
N ILE A 98 -5.10 -3.59 3.23
CA ILE A 98 -4.38 -3.83 1.98
C ILE A 98 -3.90 -5.27 2.02
N ILE A 99 -4.31 -6.05 1.05
CA ILE A 99 -3.97 -7.47 0.97
C ILE A 99 -2.91 -7.69 -0.10
N THR A 100 -1.83 -8.33 0.31
CA THR A 100 -0.75 -8.79 -0.56
C THR A 100 -0.53 -10.27 -0.24
N ASP A 101 -0.73 -11.17 -1.21
CA ASP A 101 -0.53 -12.60 -1.01
C ASP A 101 0.41 -13.15 -2.09
N PRO A 102 1.67 -13.50 -1.75
CA PRO A 102 2.62 -14.03 -2.72
C PRO A 102 2.14 -15.28 -3.47
N THR A 103 1.22 -16.05 -2.89
CA THR A 103 0.74 -17.31 -3.48
C THR A 103 -0.22 -17.09 -4.65
N GLN A 104 -0.79 -15.91 -4.77
CA GLN A 104 -1.78 -15.59 -5.80
C GLN A 104 -1.16 -15.10 -7.11
N TYR A 105 0.14 -14.86 -7.13
CA TYR A 105 0.82 -14.40 -8.33
C TYR A 105 1.36 -15.57 -9.15
N GLU A 106 1.20 -15.47 -10.46
CA GLU A 106 1.91 -16.33 -11.39
C GLU A 106 3.39 -15.95 -11.42
N LYS A 107 4.25 -16.93 -11.80
CA LYS A 107 5.67 -16.67 -12.00
C LYS A 107 5.87 -15.60 -13.07
N GLY A 108 6.59 -14.56 -12.73
CA GLY A 108 6.85 -13.48 -13.68
C GLY A 108 7.59 -12.30 -13.06
N GLY A 109 7.93 -11.37 -13.92
CA GLY A 109 8.51 -10.08 -13.53
C GLY A 109 7.88 -8.96 -14.32
N ARG A 110 7.84 -7.78 -13.73
CA ARG A 110 7.31 -6.56 -14.35
C ARG A 110 8.28 -5.41 -14.13
N TYR A 111 8.52 -4.68 -15.18
CA TYR A 111 9.14 -3.36 -15.15
C TYR A 111 8.10 -2.32 -15.51
N LYS A 112 7.97 -1.28 -14.69
CA LYS A 112 7.04 -0.17 -14.92
C LYS A 112 7.78 1.14 -14.78
N GLN A 113 7.57 2.02 -15.73
CA GLN A 113 8.12 3.37 -15.73
C GLN A 113 6.97 4.35 -15.84
N GLU A 114 6.91 5.30 -14.92
CA GLU A 114 5.87 6.33 -14.86
C GLU A 114 6.52 7.71 -14.94
N PHE A 115 5.90 8.59 -15.72
CA PHE A 115 6.32 9.97 -15.90
C PHE A 115 5.20 10.90 -15.50
N GLY A 116 5.54 12.03 -14.90
CA GLY A 116 4.57 13.02 -14.46
C GLY A 116 5.07 14.45 -14.56
N ALA A 117 4.22 15.39 -14.20
CA ALA A 117 4.57 16.79 -14.12
C ALA A 117 5.68 17.04 -13.07
N GLY A 118 6.43 18.13 -13.21
CA GLY A 118 7.51 18.49 -12.28
C GLY A 118 8.68 17.50 -12.30
N GLY A 119 9.03 16.95 -13.46
CA GLY A 119 10.13 16.01 -13.60
C GLY A 119 9.89 14.67 -12.91
N PHE A 120 8.63 14.36 -12.54
CA PHE A 120 8.30 13.15 -11.80
C PHE A 120 8.65 11.90 -12.62
N LEU A 121 9.41 11.01 -12.00
CA LEU A 121 9.83 9.73 -12.54
C LEU A 121 9.69 8.67 -11.45
N LYS A 122 8.87 7.64 -11.70
CA LYS A 122 8.76 6.47 -10.83
C LYS A 122 9.15 5.23 -11.61
N THR A 123 10.12 4.50 -11.10
CA THR A 123 10.59 3.23 -11.63
C THR A 123 10.21 2.13 -10.66
N THR A 124 9.49 1.13 -11.13
CA THR A 124 9.09 -0.04 -10.32
C THR A 124 9.58 -1.31 -10.99
N LEU A 125 10.27 -2.15 -10.22
CA LEU A 125 10.66 -3.49 -10.61
C LEU A 125 10.01 -4.48 -9.64
N THR A 126 9.18 -5.38 -10.19
CA THR A 126 8.46 -6.40 -9.41
C THR A 126 8.79 -7.78 -9.94
N GLY A 127 8.95 -8.75 -9.03
CA GLY A 127 9.18 -10.13 -9.38
C GLY A 127 8.39 -11.08 -8.48
N HIS A 128 7.89 -12.15 -9.07
CA HIS A 128 7.13 -13.20 -8.39
C HIS A 128 7.65 -14.58 -8.82
N THR A 129 7.81 -15.48 -7.89
CA THR A 129 8.21 -16.86 -8.20
C THR A 129 7.04 -17.73 -8.65
N GLY A 130 5.80 -17.31 -8.33
CA GLY A 130 4.68 -18.23 -8.31
C GLY A 130 4.85 -19.28 -7.20
N LEU A 131 3.97 -20.26 -7.17
CA LEU A 131 4.09 -21.40 -6.26
C LEU A 131 5.21 -22.33 -6.72
N ILE A 132 6.18 -22.57 -5.85
CA ILE A 132 7.29 -23.51 -6.04
C ILE A 132 6.96 -24.76 -5.23
N GLY A 133 6.75 -25.91 -5.93
CA GLY A 133 6.42 -27.19 -5.31
C GLY A 133 5.17 -27.12 -4.43
N ASP A 134 4.20 -26.30 -4.80
CA ASP A 134 2.92 -26.07 -4.11
C ASP A 134 3.04 -25.60 -2.65
N LYS A 135 4.24 -25.19 -2.23
CA LYS A 135 4.52 -24.85 -0.84
C LYS A 135 5.11 -23.45 -0.64
N LEU A 136 6.00 -23.01 -1.52
CA LEU A 136 6.74 -21.76 -1.35
C LEU A 136 6.33 -20.76 -2.42
N ALA A 137 6.03 -19.54 -2.02
CA ALA A 137 5.87 -18.43 -2.93
C ALA A 137 6.64 -17.21 -2.41
N LEU A 138 7.35 -16.55 -3.31
CA LEU A 138 8.09 -15.33 -3.04
C LEU A 138 7.62 -14.20 -3.96
N SER A 139 7.55 -13.01 -3.42
CA SER A 139 7.21 -11.79 -4.15
C SER A 139 8.10 -10.65 -3.68
N GLY A 140 8.58 -9.85 -4.60
CA GLY A 140 9.40 -8.70 -4.27
C GLY A 140 9.17 -7.54 -5.21
N THR A 141 9.27 -6.32 -4.68
CA THR A 141 9.20 -5.09 -5.45
C THR A 141 10.22 -4.09 -4.93
N ILE A 142 10.81 -3.35 -5.85
CA ILE A 142 11.68 -2.21 -5.57
C ILE A 142 11.15 -1.03 -6.37
N VAL A 143 11.02 0.10 -5.70
CA VAL A 143 10.53 1.34 -6.29
C VAL A 143 11.57 2.43 -6.08
N ARG A 144 11.82 3.22 -7.12
CA ARG A 144 12.49 4.51 -7.01
C ARG A 144 11.59 5.59 -7.54
N LYS A 145 11.45 6.66 -6.78
CA LYS A 145 10.62 7.82 -7.11
C LYS A 145 11.45 9.09 -7.00
N THR A 146 11.54 9.85 -8.11
CA THR A 146 12.24 11.13 -8.16
C THR A 146 11.37 12.18 -8.80
N GLY A 147 11.58 13.45 -8.48
CA GLY A 147 10.88 14.56 -9.11
C GLY A 147 11.25 15.91 -8.50
N ASP A 148 11.11 16.96 -9.28
CA ASP A 148 11.37 18.33 -8.81
C ASP A 148 10.20 18.89 -7.98
N GLY A 149 9.03 18.25 -8.09
CA GLY A 149 7.78 18.68 -7.47
C GLY A 149 7.00 19.69 -8.32
N ILE A 150 5.74 19.88 -7.98
CA ILE A 150 4.85 20.86 -8.64
C ILE A 150 5.05 22.26 -8.05
N ILE A 151 5.42 22.30 -6.78
CA ILE A 151 5.72 23.53 -6.02
C ILE A 151 7.24 23.66 -5.92
N ASP A 152 7.76 24.88 -6.07
CA ASP A 152 9.19 25.14 -5.97
C ASP A 152 9.77 24.63 -4.62
N LYS A 153 10.90 23.92 -4.68
CA LYS A 153 11.59 23.29 -3.54
C LYS A 153 10.86 22.11 -2.88
N THR A 154 9.91 21.48 -3.59
CA THR A 154 9.26 20.24 -3.12
C THR A 154 9.76 19.00 -3.86
N TRP A 155 11.07 18.91 -4.12
CA TRP A 155 11.69 17.78 -4.77
C TRP A 155 11.53 16.48 -3.94
N THR A 156 11.49 15.36 -4.64
CA THR A 156 11.40 14.03 -4.06
C THR A 156 12.51 13.15 -4.62
N ASP A 157 13.22 12.41 -3.77
CA ASP A 157 14.08 11.29 -4.13
C ASP A 157 13.90 10.22 -3.06
N ALA A 158 13.12 9.21 -3.40
CA ALA A 158 12.71 8.17 -2.45
C ALA A 158 12.90 6.79 -3.04
N TRP A 159 13.28 5.85 -2.18
CA TRP A 159 13.30 4.43 -2.43
C TRP A 159 12.28 3.73 -1.56
N ALA A 160 11.63 2.72 -2.11
CA ALA A 160 10.77 1.84 -1.33
C ALA A 160 10.97 0.40 -1.79
N TYR A 161 10.76 -0.54 -0.89
CA TYR A 161 10.80 -1.95 -1.21
C TYR A 161 9.70 -2.72 -0.48
N TYR A 162 9.31 -3.82 -1.09
CA TYR A 162 8.44 -4.82 -0.48
C TYR A 162 9.03 -6.19 -0.76
N PHE A 163 9.01 -7.06 0.23
CA PHE A 163 9.31 -8.48 0.11
C PHE A 163 8.26 -9.28 0.86
N GLY A 164 7.67 -10.26 0.20
CA GLY A 164 6.72 -11.20 0.78
C GLY A 164 7.16 -12.63 0.51
N ALA A 165 7.07 -13.46 1.53
CA ALA A 165 7.31 -14.89 1.44
C ALA A 165 6.16 -15.63 2.13
N SER A 166 5.69 -16.71 1.52
CA SER A 166 4.68 -17.60 2.08
C SER A 166 5.15 -19.03 1.93
N TYR A 167 5.14 -19.80 3.02
CA TYR A 167 5.51 -21.20 3.04
C TYR A 167 4.44 -22.05 3.72
N ALA A 168 3.83 -22.96 2.98
CA ALA A 168 2.90 -23.96 3.51
C ALA A 168 3.66 -25.07 4.22
N ILE A 169 3.55 -25.12 5.55
CA ILE A 169 4.12 -26.17 6.39
C ILE A 169 3.28 -27.44 6.26
N SER A 170 1.95 -27.28 6.31
CA SER A 170 0.95 -28.32 6.12
C SER A 170 -0.29 -27.70 5.46
N ASP A 171 -1.33 -28.50 5.23
CA ASP A 171 -2.60 -28.02 4.65
C ASP A 171 -3.29 -26.98 5.55
N ASP A 172 -3.07 -27.05 6.86
CA ASP A 172 -3.70 -26.18 7.86
C ASP A 172 -2.75 -25.10 8.42
N GLN A 173 -1.45 -25.13 8.06
CA GLN A 173 -0.46 -24.21 8.62
C GLN A 173 0.39 -23.57 7.53
N ARG A 174 0.43 -22.24 7.57
CA ARG A 174 1.22 -21.40 6.65
C ARG A 174 2.05 -20.40 7.43
N PHE A 175 3.31 -20.32 7.10
CA PHE A 175 4.21 -19.28 7.59
C PHE A 175 4.29 -18.15 6.57
N GLU A 176 4.13 -16.92 7.03
CA GLU A 176 4.21 -15.73 6.19
C GLU A 176 5.22 -14.75 6.77
N LEU A 177 6.04 -14.19 5.90
CA LEU A 177 7.01 -13.16 6.22
C LEU A 177 6.81 -11.98 5.27
N TYR A 178 6.73 -10.78 5.83
CA TYR A 178 6.65 -9.55 5.06
C TYR A 178 7.69 -8.56 5.57
N ALA A 179 8.43 -7.95 4.64
CA ALA A 179 9.35 -6.86 4.91
C ALA A 179 9.02 -5.70 3.99
N VAL A 180 8.90 -4.51 4.55
CA VAL A 180 8.52 -3.28 3.84
C VAL A 180 9.37 -2.13 4.35
N GLY A 181 9.80 -1.23 3.46
CA GLY A 181 10.58 -0.05 3.80
C GLY A 181 10.72 0.91 2.64
#